data_5e01f98f4c7d2ff36c40d6a6923c6c2a
#
_entry.id   5e01f98f4c7d2ff36c40d6a6923c6c2a
#
_cell.length_a   1.000
_cell.length_b   1.000
_cell.length_c   1.000
_cell.angle_alpha   90.00
_cell.angle_beta   90.00
_cell.angle_gamma   90.00
#
_symmetry.space_group_name_H-M   'P 1'
#
loop_
_entity.id
_entity.type
_entity.pdbx_description
1 polymer ?
#
loop_
_entity_poly.entity_id
_entity_poly.type
_entity_poly.pdbx_seq_one_letter_code
_entity_poly.pdbx_strand_id
1 'polypeptide(L)'
;FLRMWGKKQNLEAYGLAQRLGSPVEEAAEILESYFKAFPAIRAYMDRTVAEARQKGYTETLFGRRRRIPELSSSNYNVRLAAERQAMNAGIQGLAADVFKVALVRIDRSLRDSGSGSILVLQVHDEVILEVPPDELSEVEAMVRSVMTGAYELRVELAVEVAVGATWADAKG
;
A
#
# COMPACT_ATOMS: atom_id res chain seq x y z
N PHE A 1 -10.23 6.00 2.02
CA PHE A 1 -10.90 4.88 1.62
C PHE A 1 -11.98 4.46 2.59
N LEU A 2 -12.77 4.07 3.06
CA LEU A 2 -13.95 3.61 3.67
C LEU A 2 -14.18 3.76 5.13
N ARG A 3 -15.40 3.71 5.54
CA ARG A 3 -15.79 4.14 6.78
C ARG A 3 -17.04 3.69 7.35
N MET A 4 -17.47 3.95 8.20
CA MET A 4 -18.04 3.61 9.46
C MET A 4 -19.52 3.97 9.61
N TRP A 5 -20.25 3.27 10.42
CA TRP A 5 -21.68 3.12 10.67
C TRP A 5 -22.48 4.38 10.99
N GLY A 6 -23.75 4.44 10.61
CA GLY A 6 -24.70 5.49 10.94
C GLY A 6 -24.38 6.82 10.24
N LYS A 7 -24.30 7.91 10.98
CA LYS A 7 -23.94 9.26 10.47
C LYS A 7 -22.61 9.28 9.69
N LYS A 8 -21.78 8.26 9.84
CA LYS A 8 -20.55 8.08 9.11
C LYS A 8 -20.79 7.58 7.69
N GLN A 9 -21.74 6.68 7.42
CA GLN A 9 -22.03 6.20 6.07
C GLN A 9 -22.36 7.35 5.12
N ASN A 10 -23.13 8.34 5.56
CA ASN A 10 -23.49 9.50 4.74
C ASN A 10 -22.26 10.31 4.27
N LEU A 11 -21.20 10.39 5.06
CA LEU A 11 -20.00 11.12 4.68
C LEU A 11 -19.10 10.35 3.70
N GLU A 12 -19.11 9.00 3.70
CA GLU A 12 -18.42 8.15 2.71
C GLU A 12 -19.12 8.20 1.39
N ALA A 13 -20.42 8.03 1.45
CA ALA A 13 -21.27 8.17 0.30
C ALA A 13 -21.14 9.58 -0.30
N TYR A 14 -21.08 10.62 0.52
CA TYR A 14 -20.86 12.00 0.05
C TYR A 14 -19.50 12.16 -0.62
N GLY A 15 -18.42 11.66 -0.02
CA GLY A 15 -17.08 11.71 -0.62
C GLY A 15 -16.95 10.91 -1.91
N LEU A 16 -17.64 9.78 -2.01
CA LEU A 16 -17.70 8.97 -3.23
C LEU A 16 -18.55 9.66 -4.29
N ALA A 17 -19.71 10.16 -3.93
CA ALA A 17 -20.61 10.91 -4.80
C ALA A 17 -19.93 12.09 -5.48
N GLN A 18 -19.15 12.88 -4.71
CA GLN A 18 -18.38 13.98 -5.28
C GLN A 18 -17.33 13.54 -6.31
N ARG A 19 -16.70 12.39 -6.10
CA ARG A 19 -15.71 11.87 -7.06
C ARG A 19 -16.33 11.26 -8.30
N LEU A 20 -17.50 10.66 -8.17
CA LEU A 20 -18.24 10.04 -9.28
C LEU A 20 -19.12 11.05 -10.03
N GLY A 21 -19.40 12.22 -9.44
CA GLY A 21 -20.38 13.16 -9.97
C GLY A 21 -21.83 12.62 -9.88
N SER A 22 -22.10 11.71 -8.94
CA SER A 22 -23.40 11.04 -8.77
C SER A 22 -24.14 11.52 -7.52
N PRO A 23 -25.46 11.26 -7.40
CA PRO A 23 -26.21 11.48 -6.15
C PRO A 23 -25.62 10.69 -4.98
N VAL A 24 -25.80 11.23 -3.76
CA VAL A 24 -25.27 10.59 -2.53
C VAL A 24 -25.95 9.22 -2.27
N GLU A 25 -27.22 9.10 -2.63
CA GLU A 25 -28.02 7.88 -2.51
C GLU A 25 -27.42 6.76 -3.36
N GLU A 26 -27.10 7.05 -4.62
CA GLU A 26 -26.45 6.10 -5.54
C GLU A 26 -25.07 5.66 -5.04
N ALA A 27 -24.27 6.61 -4.56
CA ALA A 27 -22.98 6.31 -3.95
C ALA A 27 -23.11 5.44 -2.69
N ALA A 28 -24.16 5.62 -1.91
CA ALA A 28 -24.46 4.79 -0.75
C ALA A 28 -24.81 3.35 -1.15
N GLU A 29 -25.63 3.16 -2.19
CA GLU A 29 -25.97 1.84 -2.73
C GLU A 29 -24.75 1.09 -3.28
N ILE A 30 -23.86 1.80 -3.98
CA ILE A 30 -22.58 1.25 -4.47
C ILE A 30 -21.74 0.75 -3.30
N LEU A 31 -21.59 1.55 -2.24
CA LEU A 31 -20.85 1.17 -1.06
C LEU A 31 -21.45 -0.03 -0.33
N GLU A 32 -22.75 -0.07 -0.20
CA GLU A 32 -23.46 -1.18 0.43
C GLU A 32 -23.27 -2.48 -0.37
N SER A 33 -23.44 -2.40 -1.68
CA SER A 33 -23.23 -3.52 -2.61
C SER A 33 -21.77 -4.03 -2.55
N TYR A 34 -20.81 -3.11 -2.51
CA TYR A 34 -19.39 -3.45 -2.37
C TYR A 34 -19.11 -4.22 -1.07
N PHE A 35 -19.61 -3.74 0.06
CA PHE A 35 -19.38 -4.42 1.32
C PHE A 35 -20.16 -5.72 1.47
N LYS A 36 -21.29 -5.83 0.80
CA LYS A 36 -22.04 -7.09 0.72
C LYS A 36 -21.26 -8.14 -0.08
N ALA A 37 -20.61 -7.71 -1.17
CA ALA A 37 -19.74 -8.58 -1.96
C ALA A 37 -18.42 -8.93 -1.25
N PHE A 38 -17.88 -8.02 -0.44
CA PHE A 38 -16.59 -8.17 0.25
C PHE A 38 -16.68 -7.97 1.77
N PRO A 39 -17.41 -8.84 2.50
CA PRO A 39 -17.65 -8.66 3.93
C PRO A 39 -16.36 -8.73 4.78
N ALA A 40 -15.35 -9.47 4.32
CA ALA A 40 -14.07 -9.57 5.00
C ALA A 40 -13.31 -8.22 5.05
N ILE A 41 -13.46 -7.38 4.03
CA ILE A 41 -12.87 -6.04 4.02
C ILE A 41 -13.51 -5.20 5.13
N ARG A 42 -14.83 -5.23 5.25
CA ARG A 42 -15.55 -4.53 6.32
C ARG A 42 -15.09 -4.98 7.71
N ALA A 43 -15.07 -6.30 7.91
CA ALA A 43 -14.63 -6.87 9.18
C ALA A 43 -13.18 -6.50 9.53
N TYR A 44 -12.29 -6.47 8.55
CA TYR A 44 -10.91 -6.01 8.73
C TYR A 44 -10.86 -4.56 9.21
N MET A 45 -11.61 -3.68 8.56
CA MET A 45 -11.62 -2.24 8.88
C MET A 45 -12.12 -1.98 10.29
N ASP A 46 -13.25 -2.59 10.65
CA ASP A 46 -13.87 -2.43 11.96
C ASP A 46 -12.95 -2.96 13.08
N ARG A 47 -12.35 -4.13 12.88
CA ARG A 47 -11.37 -4.72 13.80
C ARG A 47 -10.14 -3.83 13.95
N THR A 48 -9.58 -3.34 12.83
CA THR A 48 -8.37 -2.49 12.87
C THR A 48 -8.61 -1.21 13.65
N VAL A 49 -9.76 -0.57 13.48
CA VAL A 49 -10.13 0.63 14.25
C VAL A 49 -10.32 0.32 15.72
N ALA A 50 -11.02 -0.77 16.05
CA ALA A 50 -11.25 -1.18 17.43
C ALA A 50 -9.92 -1.47 18.16
N GLU A 51 -9.02 -2.23 17.54
CA GLU A 51 -7.70 -2.52 18.10
C GLU A 51 -6.84 -1.26 18.22
N ALA A 52 -6.84 -0.39 17.20
CA ALA A 52 -6.07 0.85 17.25
C ALA A 52 -6.55 1.79 18.36
N ARG A 53 -7.86 1.85 18.62
CA ARG A 53 -8.41 2.63 19.75
C ARG A 53 -7.96 2.08 21.10
N GLN A 54 -7.90 0.75 21.24
CA GLN A 54 -7.47 0.10 22.47
C GLN A 54 -5.97 0.25 22.72
N LYS A 55 -5.15 0.06 21.65
CA LYS A 55 -3.68 0.04 21.75
C LYS A 55 -3.04 1.43 21.62
N GLY A 56 -3.73 2.39 21.00
CA GLY A 56 -3.21 3.71 20.63
C GLY A 56 -2.30 3.71 19.40
N TYR A 57 -2.18 2.59 18.71
CA TYR A 57 -1.35 2.43 17.50
C TYR A 57 -1.88 1.33 16.59
N THR A 58 -1.43 1.35 15.33
CA THR A 58 -1.51 0.23 14.40
C THR A 58 -0.15 -0.40 14.20
N GLU A 59 -0.12 -1.68 13.81
CA GLU A 59 1.11 -2.45 13.63
C GLU A 59 1.05 -3.22 12.29
N THR A 60 2.18 -3.26 11.55
CA THR A 60 2.31 -4.08 10.35
C THR A 60 2.67 -5.52 10.70
N LEU A 61 2.64 -6.44 9.72
CA LEU A 61 3.11 -7.81 9.89
C LEU A 61 4.60 -7.91 10.25
N PHE A 62 5.38 -6.85 9.98
CA PHE A 62 6.79 -6.73 10.37
C PHE A 62 6.99 -6.15 11.78
N GLY A 63 5.90 -5.86 12.51
CA GLY A 63 5.97 -5.28 13.86
C GLY A 63 6.20 -3.77 13.88
N ARG A 64 6.16 -3.10 12.72
CA ARG A 64 6.31 -1.64 12.68
C ARG A 64 5.04 -0.96 13.18
N ARG A 65 5.18 -0.11 14.20
CA ARG A 65 4.09 0.57 14.87
C ARG A 65 3.95 2.01 14.42
N ARG A 66 2.70 2.42 14.18
CA ARG A 66 2.32 3.82 13.98
C ARG A 66 1.38 4.24 15.09
N ARG A 67 1.83 5.14 15.94
CA ARG A 67 1.00 5.75 16.99
C ARG A 67 -0.01 6.71 16.39
N ILE A 68 -1.23 6.71 16.91
CA ILE A 68 -2.34 7.57 16.43
C ILE A 68 -3.08 8.11 17.67
N PRO A 69 -2.49 9.09 18.37
CA PRO A 69 -3.08 9.65 19.60
C PRO A 69 -4.43 10.32 19.35
N GLU A 70 -4.67 10.79 18.13
CA GLU A 70 -5.91 11.46 17.71
C GLU A 70 -7.15 10.54 17.79
N LEU A 71 -6.98 9.23 17.91
CA LEU A 71 -8.07 8.27 18.14
C LEU A 71 -8.82 8.55 19.47
N SER A 72 -8.15 9.18 20.44
CA SER A 72 -8.71 9.56 21.74
C SER A 72 -9.28 10.99 21.77
N SER A 73 -9.25 11.71 20.65
CA SER A 73 -9.70 13.10 20.57
C SER A 73 -11.19 13.23 20.89
N SER A 74 -11.54 14.24 21.69
CA SER A 74 -12.93 14.65 21.93
C SER A 74 -13.59 15.23 20.68
N ASN A 75 -12.78 15.83 19.77
CA ASN A 75 -13.26 16.35 18.50
C ASN A 75 -13.61 15.20 17.54
N TYR A 76 -14.88 15.15 17.14
CA TYR A 76 -15.42 14.10 16.27
C TYR A 76 -14.70 14.01 14.92
N ASN A 77 -14.41 15.14 14.27
CA ASN A 77 -13.78 15.16 12.95
C ASN A 77 -12.31 14.70 13.01
N VAL A 78 -11.58 15.09 14.06
CA VAL A 78 -10.21 14.63 14.31
C VAL A 78 -10.18 13.12 14.53
N ARG A 79 -11.09 12.61 15.36
CA ARG A 79 -11.20 11.17 15.60
C ARG A 79 -11.55 10.38 14.34
N LEU A 80 -12.46 10.89 13.51
CA LEU A 80 -12.79 10.28 12.21
C LEU A 80 -11.60 10.20 11.26
N ALA A 81 -10.80 11.26 11.20
CA ALA A 81 -9.58 11.28 10.38
C ALA A 81 -8.56 10.25 10.89
N ALA A 82 -8.41 10.15 12.22
CA ALA A 82 -7.54 9.16 12.86
C ALA A 82 -7.99 7.71 12.59
N GLU A 83 -9.29 7.43 12.57
CA GLU A 83 -9.81 6.11 12.21
C GLU A 83 -9.49 5.73 10.76
N ARG A 84 -9.64 6.68 9.81
CA ARG A 84 -9.22 6.45 8.41
C ARG A 84 -7.72 6.21 8.31
N GLN A 85 -6.93 6.94 9.07
CA GLN A 85 -5.49 6.77 9.14
C GLN A 85 -5.15 5.37 9.69
N ALA A 86 -5.83 4.91 10.74
CA ALA A 86 -5.63 3.58 11.31
C ALA A 86 -5.93 2.47 10.29
N MET A 87 -7.05 2.56 9.58
CA MET A 87 -7.43 1.57 8.56
C MET A 87 -6.40 1.42 7.44
N ASN A 88 -5.81 2.54 6.99
CA ASN A 88 -4.85 2.54 5.90
C ASN A 88 -3.42 2.19 6.36
N ALA A 89 -3.05 2.56 7.58
CA ALA A 89 -1.67 2.48 8.07
C ALA A 89 -1.10 1.07 8.07
N GLY A 90 -1.90 0.06 8.38
CA GLY A 90 -1.47 -1.34 8.36
C GLY A 90 -1.08 -1.82 6.96
N ILE A 91 -1.94 -1.58 5.99
CA ILE A 91 -1.74 -2.02 4.59
C ILE A 91 -0.62 -1.22 3.93
N GLN A 92 -0.67 0.12 4.02
CA GLN A 92 0.37 0.99 3.45
C GLN A 92 1.73 0.74 4.11
N GLY A 93 1.72 0.52 5.42
CA GLY A 93 2.90 0.18 6.17
C GLY A 93 3.50 -1.16 5.74
N LEU A 94 2.67 -2.19 5.55
CA LEU A 94 3.11 -3.49 5.04
C LEU A 94 3.72 -3.38 3.64
N ALA A 95 3.07 -2.67 2.73
CA ALA A 95 3.61 -2.44 1.39
C ALA A 95 5.00 -1.80 1.45
N ALA A 96 5.17 -0.76 2.28
CA ALA A 96 6.47 -0.13 2.46
C ALA A 96 7.52 -1.05 3.12
N ASP A 97 7.12 -1.96 4.01
CA ASP A 97 8.03 -2.92 4.63
C ASP A 97 8.51 -3.96 3.62
N VAL A 98 7.59 -4.53 2.83
CA VAL A 98 7.89 -5.49 1.76
C VAL A 98 8.82 -4.85 0.73
N PHE A 99 8.52 -3.62 0.31
CA PHE A 99 9.33 -2.90 -0.65
C PHE A 99 10.76 -2.64 -0.15
N LYS A 100 10.92 -2.26 1.12
CA LYS A 100 12.26 -2.08 1.73
C LYS A 100 13.05 -3.38 1.79
N VAL A 101 12.39 -4.50 2.04
CA VAL A 101 13.06 -5.82 1.99
C VAL A 101 13.55 -6.11 0.58
N ALA A 102 12.72 -5.82 -0.44
CA ALA A 102 13.11 -5.97 -1.84
C ALA A 102 14.33 -5.11 -2.18
N LEU A 103 14.32 -3.82 -1.84
CA LEU A 103 15.45 -2.92 -2.08
C LEU A 103 16.77 -3.43 -1.48
N VAL A 104 16.74 -3.84 -0.22
CA VAL A 104 17.94 -4.37 0.46
C VAL A 104 18.42 -5.65 -0.19
N ARG A 105 17.51 -6.53 -0.63
CA ARG A 105 17.89 -7.78 -1.31
C ARG A 105 18.46 -7.52 -2.71
N ILE A 106 17.89 -6.59 -3.48
CA ILE A 106 18.43 -6.19 -4.78
C ILE A 106 19.85 -5.67 -4.62
N ASP A 107 20.06 -4.68 -3.72
CA ASP A 107 21.40 -4.11 -3.47
C ASP A 107 22.43 -5.17 -3.09
N ARG A 108 22.05 -6.12 -2.22
CA ARG A 108 22.93 -7.24 -1.84
C ARG A 108 23.20 -8.16 -3.03
N SER A 109 22.21 -8.56 -3.79
CA SER A 109 22.38 -9.44 -4.94
C SER A 109 23.30 -8.85 -5.99
N LEU A 110 23.20 -7.53 -6.26
CA LEU A 110 24.08 -6.82 -7.17
C LEU A 110 25.53 -6.83 -6.69
N ARG A 111 25.76 -6.58 -5.40
CA ARG A 111 27.11 -6.61 -4.82
C ARG A 111 27.72 -8.00 -4.78
N ASP A 112 26.92 -8.99 -4.38
CA ASP A 112 27.39 -10.38 -4.23
C ASP A 112 27.73 -11.02 -5.57
N SER A 113 27.04 -10.63 -6.66
CA SER A 113 27.36 -11.08 -8.02
C SER A 113 28.54 -10.32 -8.67
N GLY A 114 28.99 -9.22 -8.07
CA GLY A 114 30.01 -8.37 -8.69
C GLY A 114 29.49 -7.60 -9.91
N SER A 115 28.17 -7.43 -10.03
CA SER A 115 27.53 -6.70 -11.14
C SER A 115 27.99 -5.26 -11.19
N GLY A 116 28.15 -4.72 -12.41
CA GLY A 116 28.35 -3.30 -12.66
C GLY A 116 27.08 -2.47 -12.54
N SER A 117 25.94 -3.12 -12.32
CA SER A 117 24.63 -2.49 -12.19
C SER A 117 24.48 -1.81 -10.85
N ILE A 118 23.78 -0.67 -10.83
CA ILE A 118 23.54 0.11 -9.62
C ILE A 118 22.08 0.48 -9.45
N LEU A 119 21.59 0.42 -8.20
CA LEU A 119 20.30 0.93 -7.82
C LEU A 119 20.40 2.45 -7.62
N VAL A 120 19.76 3.23 -8.51
CA VAL A 120 19.94 4.69 -8.58
C VAL A 120 18.85 5.43 -7.85
N LEU A 121 17.59 4.98 -7.96
CA LEU A 121 16.45 5.73 -7.47
C LEU A 121 15.30 4.82 -7.07
N GLN A 122 14.52 5.28 -6.09
CA GLN A 122 13.23 4.71 -5.70
C GLN A 122 12.18 5.81 -5.76
N VAL A 123 11.12 5.56 -6.52
CA VAL A 123 9.99 6.49 -6.67
C VAL A 123 8.70 5.73 -6.40
N HIS A 124 8.00 6.06 -5.30
CA HIS A 124 6.81 5.35 -4.84
C HIS A 124 7.05 3.84 -4.69
N ASP A 125 6.55 3.04 -5.61
CA ASP A 125 6.65 1.59 -5.72
C ASP A 125 7.53 1.12 -6.91
N GLU A 126 8.23 2.06 -7.54
CA GLU A 126 9.18 1.80 -8.61
C GLU A 126 10.62 1.78 -8.10
N VAL A 127 11.43 0.90 -8.66
CA VAL A 127 12.90 0.85 -8.48
C VAL A 127 13.55 1.12 -9.83
N ILE A 128 14.54 2.00 -9.85
CA ILE A 128 15.27 2.34 -11.07
C ILE A 128 16.71 1.89 -10.88
N LEU A 129 17.20 1.11 -11.85
CA LEU A 129 18.56 0.64 -11.92
C LEU A 129 19.22 1.16 -13.21
N GLU A 130 20.50 1.50 -13.13
CA GLU A 130 21.37 1.59 -14.28
C GLU A 130 22.08 0.25 -14.47
N VAL A 131 21.96 -0.33 -15.67
CA VAL A 131 22.38 -1.69 -15.95
C VAL A 131 23.24 -1.70 -17.22
N PRO A 132 24.46 -2.25 -17.19
CA PRO A 132 25.24 -2.51 -18.40
C PRO A 132 24.44 -3.40 -19.37
N PRO A 133 24.51 -3.15 -20.69
CA PRO A 133 23.70 -3.90 -21.68
C PRO A 133 23.93 -5.41 -21.66
N ASP A 134 25.10 -5.86 -21.33
CA ASP A 134 25.48 -7.27 -21.24
C ASP A 134 24.96 -7.98 -19.98
N GLU A 135 24.61 -7.22 -18.93
CA GLU A 135 24.04 -7.74 -17.68
C GLU A 135 22.50 -7.72 -17.66
N LEU A 136 21.85 -7.07 -18.64
CA LEU A 136 20.43 -6.72 -18.60
C LEU A 136 19.52 -7.92 -18.32
N SER A 137 19.72 -9.03 -19.03
CA SER A 137 18.87 -10.21 -18.88
C SER A 137 18.98 -10.87 -17.50
N GLU A 138 20.20 -10.92 -16.97
CA GLU A 138 20.46 -11.51 -15.66
C GLU A 138 19.91 -10.63 -14.54
N VAL A 139 20.15 -9.32 -14.62
CA VAL A 139 19.68 -8.36 -13.62
C VAL A 139 18.15 -8.24 -13.64
N GLU A 140 17.50 -8.26 -14.83
CA GLU A 140 16.04 -8.29 -14.91
C GLU A 140 15.47 -9.54 -14.20
N ALA A 141 16.01 -10.71 -14.50
CA ALA A 141 15.56 -11.95 -13.88
C ALA A 141 15.77 -11.94 -12.35
N MET A 142 16.92 -11.45 -11.89
CA MET A 142 17.23 -11.31 -10.47
C MET A 142 16.27 -10.34 -9.78
N VAL A 143 16.06 -9.14 -10.32
CA VAL A 143 15.16 -8.12 -9.75
C VAL A 143 13.74 -8.66 -9.67
N ARG A 144 13.23 -9.28 -10.73
CA ARG A 144 11.91 -9.88 -10.75
C ARG A 144 11.77 -10.95 -9.66
N SER A 145 12.72 -11.85 -9.55
CA SER A 145 12.74 -12.91 -8.54
C SER A 145 12.78 -12.36 -7.11
N VAL A 146 13.65 -11.38 -6.86
CA VAL A 146 13.81 -10.77 -5.54
C VAL A 146 12.56 -10.00 -5.12
N MET A 147 11.94 -9.25 -6.03
CA MET A 147 10.75 -8.45 -5.71
C MET A 147 9.51 -9.33 -5.50
N THR A 148 9.28 -10.32 -6.37
CA THR A 148 8.15 -11.26 -6.19
C THR A 148 8.31 -12.13 -4.96
N GLY A 149 9.54 -12.49 -4.59
CA GLY A 149 9.88 -13.27 -3.41
C GLY A 149 10.19 -12.44 -2.15
N ALA A 150 9.93 -11.13 -2.16
CA ALA A 150 10.29 -10.26 -1.04
C ALA A 150 9.57 -10.63 0.27
N TYR A 151 8.34 -11.07 0.18
CA TYR A 151 7.55 -11.53 1.31
C TYR A 151 6.48 -12.54 0.87
N GLU A 152 6.25 -13.56 1.66
CA GLU A 152 5.21 -14.56 1.40
C GLU A 152 3.84 -14.01 1.82
N LEU A 153 2.97 -13.78 0.84
CA LEU A 153 1.59 -13.35 1.02
C LEU A 153 0.63 -14.41 0.48
N ARG A 154 -0.64 -14.32 0.88
CA ARG A 154 -1.72 -15.14 0.29
C ARG A 154 -2.05 -14.73 -1.15
N VAL A 155 -1.61 -13.56 -1.56
CA VAL A 155 -1.75 -13.01 -2.90
C VAL A 155 -0.37 -12.90 -3.54
N GLU A 156 -0.32 -13.13 -4.84
CA GLU A 156 0.91 -13.01 -5.61
C GLU A 156 1.39 -11.57 -5.67
N LEU A 157 2.70 -11.38 -5.55
CA LEU A 157 3.36 -10.10 -5.82
C LEU A 157 3.74 -10.07 -7.30
N ALA A 158 3.00 -9.32 -8.09
CA ALA A 158 3.31 -9.09 -9.49
C ALA A 158 4.33 -7.94 -9.64
N VAL A 159 5.27 -8.11 -10.58
CA VAL A 159 6.30 -7.09 -10.90
C VAL A 159 6.36 -6.92 -12.40
N GLU A 160 6.13 -5.69 -12.84
CA GLU A 160 6.35 -5.27 -14.22
C GLU A 160 7.76 -4.70 -14.33
N VAL A 161 8.46 -5.05 -15.40
CA VAL A 161 9.79 -4.52 -15.72
C VAL A 161 9.74 -3.91 -17.11
N ALA A 162 10.25 -2.70 -17.23
CA ALA A 162 10.41 -2.00 -18.49
C ALA A 162 11.87 -1.54 -18.64
N VAL A 163 12.36 -1.53 -19.86
CA VAL A 163 13.74 -1.18 -20.21
C VAL A 163 13.72 -0.06 -21.22
N GLY A 164 14.62 0.92 -21.08
CA GLY A 164 14.79 2.03 -21.98
C GLY A 164 16.16 2.66 -21.83
N ALA A 165 16.57 3.47 -22.80
CA ALA A 165 17.81 4.23 -22.69
C ALA A 165 17.76 5.32 -21.60
N THR A 166 16.55 5.77 -21.28
CA THR A 166 16.26 6.68 -20.16
C THR A 166 15.04 6.19 -19.40
N TRP A 167 14.83 6.70 -18.19
CA TRP A 167 13.62 6.42 -17.41
C TRP A 167 12.34 6.82 -18.14
N ALA A 168 12.37 7.91 -18.91
CA ALA A 168 11.21 8.33 -19.72
C ALA A 168 10.88 7.31 -20.80
N ASP A 169 11.88 6.74 -21.48
CA ASP A 169 11.69 5.72 -22.51
C ASP A 169 11.13 4.42 -21.95
N ALA A 170 11.51 4.06 -20.72
CA ALA A 170 10.99 2.88 -20.03
C ALA A 170 9.53 3.03 -19.58
N LYS A 171 9.01 4.25 -19.45
CA LYS A 171 7.60 4.49 -19.05
C LYS A 171 6.61 4.45 -20.20
N GLY A 172 7.05 4.52 -21.44
CA GLY A 172 6.21 4.55 -22.65
C GLY A 172 5.56 5.90 -22.88
#